data_97d7f79e4916a68c86d4e0b6a522cd64
#
_entry.id   97d7f79e4916a68c86d4e0b6a522cd64
#
_cell.length_a   1.000
_cell.length_b   1.000
_cell.length_c   1.000
_cell.angle_alpha   90.00
_cell.angle_beta   90.00
_cell.angle_gamma   90.00
#
_symmetry.space_group_name_H-M   'P 1'
#
loop_
_entity.id
_entity.type
_entity.pdbx_description
1 polymer ?
#
loop_
_entity_poly.entity_id
_entity_poly.type
_entity_poly.pdbx_seq_one_letter_code
_entity_poly.pdbx_strand_id
1 'polypeptide(L)'
;MRRSQHPKLNAVLSERASAMRAVPTWSEALLFRHLNRSALGVRFIRQAPVGRFIVDLLAPSARLVVEIDGIYHQRRAGADARRERKLRRLGFRVLRLEAGLVERDVAQAVELIKAALRAAA
;
A
#
# COMPACT_ATOMS: atom_id res chain seq x y z
N MET A 1 14.79 -12.00 -13.15
CA MET A 1 14.85 -11.53 -11.89
C MET A 1 15.09 -12.60 -10.88
N ARG A 2 15.87 -12.29 -10.00
CA ARG A 2 16.23 -13.28 -9.06
C ARG A 2 15.25 -13.28 -7.93
N ARG A 3 14.78 -14.41 -7.61
CA ARG A 3 13.88 -14.55 -6.52
C ARG A 3 14.63 -14.75 -5.23
N SER A 4 13.92 -14.70 -4.13
CA SER A 4 14.53 -14.95 -2.86
C SER A 4 14.98 -16.41 -2.80
N GLN A 5 15.73 -16.75 -1.77
CA GLN A 5 16.24 -18.09 -1.60
C GLN A 5 15.17 -19.08 -1.11
N HIS A 6 13.96 -18.61 -0.85
CA HIS A 6 12.88 -19.44 -0.32
C HIS A 6 11.76 -19.53 -1.35
N PRO A 7 11.78 -20.57 -2.20
CA PRO A 7 10.76 -20.69 -3.25
C PRO A 7 9.34 -20.66 -2.74
N LYS A 8 9.08 -21.29 -1.60
CA LYS A 8 7.73 -21.29 -1.04
C LYS A 8 7.30 -19.90 -0.62
N LEU A 9 8.22 -19.13 -0.04
CA LEU A 9 7.92 -17.76 0.34
C LEU A 9 7.63 -16.92 -0.89
N ASN A 10 8.42 -17.11 -1.94
CA ASN A 10 8.19 -16.40 -3.20
C ASN A 10 6.83 -16.71 -3.78
N ALA A 11 6.44 -17.99 -3.77
CA ALA A 11 5.14 -18.39 -4.29
C ALA A 11 4.02 -17.75 -3.50
N VAL A 12 4.12 -17.75 -2.16
CA VAL A 12 3.11 -17.14 -1.32
C VAL A 12 3.00 -15.64 -1.60
N LEU A 13 4.13 -14.95 -1.68
CA LEU A 13 4.12 -13.52 -1.94
C LEU A 13 3.55 -13.21 -3.32
N SER A 14 3.87 -14.05 -4.32
CA SER A 14 3.34 -13.85 -5.66
C SER A 14 1.83 -14.05 -5.69
N GLU A 15 1.33 -15.07 -5.00
CA GLU A 15 -0.10 -15.32 -4.93
C GLU A 15 -0.81 -14.18 -4.22
N ARG A 16 -0.24 -13.69 -3.14
CA ARG A 16 -0.82 -12.57 -2.41
C ARG A 16 -0.86 -11.31 -3.25
N ALA A 17 0.21 -11.04 -3.97
CA ALA A 17 0.26 -9.88 -4.85
C ALA A 17 -0.81 -9.99 -5.94
N SER A 18 -0.97 -11.18 -6.52
CA SER A 18 -1.99 -11.40 -7.54
C SER A 18 -3.39 -11.21 -6.96
N ALA A 19 -3.64 -11.78 -5.77
CA ALA A 19 -4.94 -11.65 -5.13
C ALA A 19 -5.23 -10.20 -4.78
N MET A 20 -4.25 -9.47 -4.28
CA MET A 20 -4.43 -8.07 -3.93
C MET A 20 -4.70 -7.22 -5.15
N ARG A 21 -4.07 -7.52 -6.27
CA ARG A 21 -4.37 -6.81 -7.51
C ARG A 21 -5.77 -7.13 -8.03
N ALA A 22 -6.24 -8.36 -7.80
CA ALA A 22 -7.54 -8.77 -8.31
C ALA A 22 -8.69 -8.25 -7.46
N VAL A 23 -8.51 -8.20 -6.14
CA VAL A 23 -9.60 -7.84 -5.22
C VAL A 23 -9.78 -6.34 -5.08
N PRO A 24 -8.74 -5.55 -4.73
CA PRO A 24 -8.91 -4.11 -4.56
C PRO A 24 -8.61 -3.32 -5.82
N THR A 25 -8.57 -3.96 -6.98
CA THR A 25 -8.11 -3.33 -8.21
C THR A 25 -8.81 -2.03 -8.53
N TRP A 26 -10.13 -2.00 -8.31
CA TRP A 26 -10.90 -0.80 -8.65
C TRP A 26 -10.47 0.40 -7.81
N SER A 27 -10.45 0.24 -6.49
CA SER A 27 -10.06 1.34 -5.60
C SER A 27 -8.62 1.76 -5.81
N GLU A 28 -7.74 0.78 -5.94
CA GLU A 28 -6.32 1.05 -6.13
C GLU A 28 -6.07 1.74 -7.48
N ALA A 29 -6.70 1.26 -8.54
CA ALA A 29 -6.53 1.86 -9.85
C ALA A 29 -7.08 3.29 -9.87
N LEU A 30 -8.22 3.50 -9.24
CA LEU A 30 -8.82 4.81 -9.17
C LEU A 30 -7.90 5.79 -8.46
N LEU A 31 -7.36 5.38 -7.33
CA LEU A 31 -6.45 6.23 -6.56
C LEU A 31 -5.15 6.47 -7.33
N PHE A 32 -4.60 5.42 -7.94
CA PHE A 32 -3.31 5.54 -8.63
C PHE A 32 -3.36 6.50 -9.82
N ARG A 33 -4.51 6.68 -10.43
CA ARG A 33 -4.67 7.66 -11.50
C ARG A 33 -4.28 9.06 -11.05
N HIS A 34 -4.49 9.34 -9.76
CA HIS A 34 -4.18 10.64 -9.19
C HIS A 34 -2.76 10.74 -8.62
N LEU A 35 -2.08 9.61 -8.51
CA LEU A 35 -0.73 9.55 -7.95
C LEU A 35 0.32 9.30 -9.02
N ASN A 36 -0.11 8.82 -10.17
CA ASN A 36 0.75 8.39 -11.24
C ASN A 36 1.59 9.56 -11.77
N ARG A 37 2.76 9.23 -12.31
CA ARG A 37 3.66 10.20 -12.91
C ARG A 37 4.07 11.31 -11.95
N SER A 38 4.23 10.94 -10.69
CA SER A 38 4.66 11.87 -9.65
C SER A 38 3.75 13.09 -9.53
N ALA A 39 2.44 12.88 -9.71
CA ALA A 39 1.48 13.98 -9.67
C ALA A 39 1.51 14.76 -8.36
N LEU A 40 1.89 14.10 -7.24
CA LEU A 40 2.00 14.77 -5.95
C LEU A 40 3.44 15.14 -5.60
N GLY A 41 4.34 15.10 -6.57
CA GLY A 41 5.73 15.45 -6.34
C GLY A 41 6.62 14.30 -5.94
N VAL A 42 6.07 13.12 -5.73
CA VAL A 42 6.83 11.91 -5.43
C VAL A 42 6.30 10.76 -6.27
N ARG A 43 7.18 9.80 -6.52
CA ARG A 43 6.80 8.62 -7.27
C ARG A 43 6.08 7.64 -6.36
N PHE A 44 4.99 7.06 -6.87
CA PHE A 44 4.28 5.97 -6.21
C PHE A 44 4.39 4.71 -7.04
N ILE A 45 4.57 3.57 -6.37
CA ILE A 45 4.67 2.26 -6.99
C ILE A 45 3.54 1.39 -6.46
N ARG A 46 2.83 0.70 -7.35
CA ARG A 46 1.77 -0.22 -6.97
C ARG A 46 2.35 -1.58 -6.63
N GLN A 47 1.72 -2.25 -5.65
CA GLN A 47 2.06 -3.63 -5.29
C GLN A 47 3.56 -3.80 -5.12
N ALA A 48 4.13 -3.01 -4.24
CA ALA A 48 5.56 -2.94 -4.05
C ALA A 48 6.01 -3.86 -2.90
N PRO A 49 7.10 -4.59 -3.08
CA PRO A 49 7.65 -5.38 -1.98
C PRO A 49 8.39 -4.47 -1.00
N VAL A 50 8.10 -4.66 0.28
CA VAL A 50 8.79 -4.00 1.38
C VAL A 50 9.08 -5.07 2.40
N GLY A 51 10.34 -5.46 2.54
CA GLY A 51 10.70 -6.60 3.35
C GLY A 51 10.00 -7.85 2.80
N ARG A 52 9.23 -8.51 3.64
CA ARG A 52 8.49 -9.70 3.24
C ARG A 52 7.06 -9.39 2.80
N PHE A 53 6.70 -8.12 2.77
CA PHE A 53 5.33 -7.74 2.49
C PHE A 53 5.19 -7.18 1.09
N ILE A 54 3.99 -7.31 0.55
CA ILE A 54 3.60 -6.59 -0.65
C ILE A 54 2.63 -5.52 -0.18
N VAL A 55 2.96 -4.27 -0.43
CA VAL A 55 2.10 -3.16 -0.03
C VAL A 55 1.37 -2.62 -1.24
N ASP A 56 0.18 -2.06 -1.00
CA ASP A 56 -0.65 -1.60 -2.12
C ASP A 56 0.03 -0.48 -2.89
N LEU A 57 0.53 0.52 -2.19
CA LEU A 57 1.20 1.66 -2.78
C LEU A 57 2.40 2.06 -1.92
N LEU A 58 3.47 2.43 -2.59
CA LEU A 58 4.69 2.84 -1.91
C LEU A 58 5.25 4.10 -2.55
N ALA A 59 5.55 5.09 -1.73
CA ALA A 59 6.33 6.25 -2.14
C ALA A 59 7.71 6.11 -1.51
N PRO A 60 8.70 5.57 -2.25
CA PRO A 60 10.00 5.25 -1.65
C PRO A 60 10.73 6.47 -1.09
N SER A 61 10.72 7.57 -1.80
CA SER A 61 11.45 8.76 -1.37
C SER A 61 10.89 9.35 -0.08
N ALA A 62 9.59 9.17 0.15
CA ALA A 62 8.93 9.65 1.37
C ALA A 62 8.83 8.57 2.43
N ARG A 63 9.26 7.34 2.11
CA ARG A 63 9.13 6.17 2.97
C ARG A 63 7.71 6.03 3.49
N LEU A 64 6.76 6.19 2.59
CA LEU A 64 5.35 6.15 2.91
C LEU A 64 4.70 4.97 2.21
N VAL A 65 4.03 4.14 2.99
CA VAL A 65 3.21 3.04 2.51
C VAL A 65 1.76 3.48 2.61
N VAL A 66 0.98 3.28 1.56
CA VAL A 66 -0.46 3.51 1.58
C VAL A 66 -1.14 2.18 1.34
N GLU A 67 -1.99 1.80 2.28
CA GLU A 67 -2.75 0.55 2.20
C GLU A 67 -4.23 0.89 2.03
N ILE A 68 -4.89 0.19 1.14
CA ILE A 68 -6.32 0.37 0.91
C ILE A 68 -7.05 -0.79 1.53
N ASP A 69 -7.82 -0.50 2.57
CA ASP A 69 -8.47 -1.53 3.37
C ASP A 69 -9.86 -1.84 2.84
N GLY A 70 -10.10 -3.11 2.54
CA GLY A 70 -11.44 -3.58 2.20
C GLY A 70 -12.18 -4.05 3.44
N ILE A 71 -13.40 -4.53 3.22
CA ILE A 71 -14.25 -4.95 4.32
C ILE A 71 -13.70 -6.16 5.08
N TYR A 72 -12.85 -6.95 4.44
CA TYR A 72 -12.31 -8.14 5.07
C TYR A 72 -11.17 -7.86 6.04
N HIS A 73 -10.72 -6.63 6.09
CA HIS A 73 -9.60 -6.24 6.92
C HIS A 73 -9.88 -6.42 8.41
N GLN A 74 -11.12 -6.24 8.82
CA GLN A 74 -11.49 -6.34 10.23
C GLN A 74 -11.18 -7.70 10.83
N ARG A 75 -11.24 -8.74 10.02
CA ARG A 75 -10.95 -10.09 10.48
C ARG A 75 -9.48 -10.32 10.76
N ARG A 76 -8.61 -9.42 10.32
CA ARG A 76 -7.17 -9.57 10.44
C ARG A 76 -6.53 -8.48 11.26
N ALA A 77 -7.30 -7.85 12.11
CA ALA A 77 -6.80 -6.69 12.85
C ALA A 77 -5.49 -6.95 13.59
N GLY A 78 -5.35 -8.11 14.23
CA GLY A 78 -4.12 -8.44 14.92
C GLY A 78 -2.93 -8.62 13.99
N ALA A 79 -3.14 -9.34 12.89
CA ALA A 79 -2.09 -9.55 11.89
C ALA A 79 -1.71 -8.24 11.23
N ASP A 80 -2.69 -7.37 10.98
CA ASP A 80 -2.43 -6.07 10.39
C ASP A 80 -1.61 -5.18 11.31
N ALA A 81 -1.89 -5.23 12.60
CA ALA A 81 -1.13 -4.46 13.57
C ALA A 81 0.33 -4.93 13.62
N ARG A 82 0.54 -6.24 13.59
CA ARG A 82 1.90 -6.78 13.57
C ARG A 82 2.64 -6.41 12.29
N ARG A 83 1.95 -6.48 11.16
CA ARG A 83 2.51 -6.10 9.87
C ARG A 83 2.91 -4.62 9.88
N GLU A 84 2.04 -3.76 10.38
CA GLU A 84 2.34 -2.34 10.44
C GLU A 84 3.54 -2.06 11.32
N ARG A 85 3.65 -2.72 12.47
CA ARG A 85 4.81 -2.54 13.34
C ARG A 85 6.11 -2.92 12.64
N LYS A 86 6.08 -4.01 11.85
CA LYS A 86 7.26 -4.43 11.11
C LYS A 86 7.63 -3.43 10.02
N LEU A 87 6.63 -2.90 9.32
CA LEU A 87 6.89 -1.88 8.32
C LEU A 87 7.50 -0.63 8.96
N ARG A 88 6.99 -0.24 10.13
CA ARG A 88 7.52 0.91 10.84
C ARG A 88 8.96 0.68 11.30
N ARG A 89 9.28 -0.54 11.73
CA ARG A 89 10.67 -0.87 12.09
C ARG A 89 11.59 -0.79 10.89
N LEU A 90 11.09 -1.05 9.71
CA LEU A 90 11.88 -0.92 8.49
C LEU A 90 12.01 0.54 8.05
N GLY A 91 11.41 1.46 8.81
CA GLY A 91 11.56 2.88 8.54
C GLY A 91 10.45 3.48 7.72
N PHE A 92 9.32 2.79 7.55
CA PHE A 92 8.21 3.28 6.75
C PHE A 92 7.08 3.77 7.62
N ARG A 93 6.41 4.82 7.16
CA ARG A 93 5.14 5.26 7.72
C ARG A 93 4.03 4.58 6.95
N VAL A 94 2.92 4.32 7.62
CA VAL A 94 1.80 3.60 7.01
C VAL A 94 0.54 4.45 7.11
N LEU A 95 -0.08 4.72 5.97
CA LEU A 95 -1.36 5.40 5.91
C LEU A 95 -2.38 4.40 5.40
N ARG A 96 -3.47 4.22 6.14
CA ARG A 96 -4.54 3.31 5.75
C ARG A 96 -5.74 4.11 5.27
N LEU A 97 -6.28 3.74 4.13
CA LEU A 97 -7.45 4.36 3.54
C LEU A 97 -8.50 3.28 3.30
N GLU A 98 -9.73 3.55 3.67
CA GLU A 98 -10.82 2.62 3.38
C GLU A 98 -11.13 2.64 1.88
N ALA A 99 -11.32 1.47 1.31
CA ALA A 99 -11.68 1.36 -0.10
C ALA A 99 -12.95 2.15 -0.41
N GLY A 100 -13.91 2.11 0.51
CA GLY A 100 -15.15 2.86 0.34
C GLY A 100 -14.91 4.36 0.23
N LEU A 101 -14.01 4.89 1.03
CA LEU A 101 -13.66 6.31 0.93
C LEU A 101 -13.06 6.63 -0.43
N VAL A 102 -12.11 5.80 -0.88
CA VAL A 102 -11.47 6.02 -2.16
C VAL A 102 -12.50 6.03 -3.28
N GLU A 103 -13.47 5.11 -3.22
CA GLU A 103 -14.45 4.98 -4.28
C GLU A 103 -15.48 6.10 -4.30
N ARG A 104 -15.90 6.59 -3.13
CA ARG A 104 -16.91 7.63 -3.10
C ARG A 104 -16.34 9.04 -3.06
N ASP A 105 -15.07 9.19 -2.69
CA ASP A 105 -14.47 10.53 -2.59
C ASP A 105 -12.95 10.43 -2.75
N VAL A 106 -12.52 10.19 -3.98
CA VAL A 106 -11.11 10.02 -4.26
C VAL A 106 -10.32 11.30 -3.97
N ALA A 107 -10.95 12.45 -4.10
CA ALA A 107 -10.28 13.72 -3.80
C ALA A 107 -9.89 13.80 -2.33
N GLN A 108 -10.76 13.32 -1.45
CA GLN A 108 -10.45 13.30 -0.02
C GLN A 108 -9.30 12.32 0.27
N ALA A 109 -9.30 11.17 -0.39
CA ALA A 109 -8.21 10.21 -0.23
C ALA A 109 -6.88 10.84 -0.65
N VAL A 110 -6.88 11.56 -1.76
CA VAL A 110 -5.66 12.24 -2.23
C VAL A 110 -5.22 13.30 -1.22
N GLU A 111 -6.16 14.05 -0.63
CA GLU A 111 -5.80 15.04 0.37
C GLU A 111 -5.17 14.42 1.61
N LEU A 112 -5.64 13.25 2.01
CA LEU A 112 -5.05 12.53 3.15
C LEU A 112 -3.62 12.10 2.82
N ILE A 113 -3.38 11.68 1.59
CA ILE A 113 -2.02 11.32 1.16
C ILE A 113 -1.13 12.56 1.15
N LYS A 114 -1.64 13.68 0.63
CA LYS A 114 -0.88 14.92 0.64
C LYS A 114 -0.50 15.32 2.06
N ALA A 115 -1.44 15.20 2.99
CA ALA A 115 -1.17 15.51 4.39
C ALA A 115 -0.08 14.61 4.97
N ALA A 116 -0.12 13.33 4.65
CA ALA A 116 0.89 12.39 5.09
C ALA A 116 2.27 12.73 4.51
N LEU A 117 2.30 13.14 3.25
CA LEU A 117 3.56 13.55 2.63
C LEU A 117 4.13 14.80 3.29
N ARG A 118 3.27 15.77 3.63
CA ARG A 118 3.72 16.99 4.30
C ARG A 118 4.21 16.72 5.71
N ALA A 119 3.66 15.71 6.38
CA ALA A 119 4.03 15.39 7.75
C ALA A 119 5.35 14.63 7.84
N ALA A 120 6.01 14.42 6.73
CA ALA A 120 7.22 13.60 6.66
C ALA A 120 8.47 14.30 7.19
N ALA A 121 8.37 15.43 7.71
CA ALA A 121 9.54 16.18 8.18
C ALA A 121 10.33 15.47 9.26
#